data_dfa0303c8b902494a9123d3cb522c9ad
#
_entry.id   dfa0303c8b902494a9123d3cb522c9ad
#
_cell.length_a   1.000
_cell.length_b   1.000
_cell.length_c   1.000
_cell.angle_alpha   90.00
_cell.angle_beta   90.00
_cell.angle_gamma   90.00
#
_symmetry.space_group_name_H-M   'P 1'
#
loop_
_entity.id
_entity.type
_entity.pdbx_description
1 polymer ?
#
loop_
_entity_poly.entity_id
_entity_poly.type
_entity_poly.pdbx_seq_one_letter_code
_entity_poly.pdbx_strand_id
1 'polypeptide(L)'
;ELESADGQLSHETRKRLALAAFRHTAEYDSMISRAWSGQEEGPFPQELGVTLSRVQSLRYGENPHQKAALYSPSGKTAFTQLHGKELSYNNILDAAGTWDAVCEFSGPAAVIFKHVTPCGMAVGASLKEAFDKAWACDPLSAFGGVLAFNQPVDKDIAEILSKRFVEVITAPDFSSEALALLKQKPNVRLLVRAEPPTRALQLRSVGDEVLATEPDRLTFGDAMKVVSQAQPSPQEEAALRFAWTACKHVRSNAIVLAGPDATVGIGAGQMSRVDAVHMASVKFKTWERDNPKPSVLVMASDAFFPFRDSVDAAAHVGVSAIIQPGGSVKDPEVIAAADEKGLAMVFTGMRHFKH
;
A
#
# COMPACT_ATOMS: atom_id res chain seq x y z
N GLU A 1 -37.07 3.96 -33.15
CA GLU A 1 -37.29 5.36 -33.49
C GLU A 1 -37.43 5.52 -35.01
N LEU A 2 -36.57 4.90 -35.86
CA LEU A 2 -36.65 4.95 -37.33
C LEU A 2 -38.00 4.45 -37.84
N GLU A 3 -38.47 3.29 -37.33
CA GLU A 3 -39.76 2.69 -37.74
C GLU A 3 -40.95 3.53 -37.38
N SER A 4 -40.90 4.25 -36.24
CA SER A 4 -42.02 5.08 -35.74
C SER A 4 -41.97 6.50 -36.23
N ALA A 5 -40.93 6.94 -36.92
CA ALA A 5 -40.69 8.32 -37.31
C ALA A 5 -40.32 8.44 -38.84
N ASP A 6 -40.88 7.58 -39.68
CA ASP A 6 -40.73 7.62 -41.12
C ASP A 6 -39.27 7.67 -41.60
N GLY A 7 -38.41 6.88 -40.95
CA GLY A 7 -36.98 6.80 -41.24
C GLY A 7 -36.14 7.97 -40.72
N GLN A 8 -36.71 8.84 -39.90
CA GLN A 8 -36.00 9.99 -39.31
C GLN A 8 -35.59 9.73 -37.85
N LEU A 9 -34.44 10.28 -37.45
CA LEU A 9 -33.98 10.31 -36.07
C LEU A 9 -34.17 11.69 -35.46
N SER A 10 -34.60 11.73 -34.21
CA SER A 10 -34.71 12.99 -33.45
C SER A 10 -33.31 13.65 -33.34
N HIS A 11 -33.30 14.96 -33.14
CA HIS A 11 -32.08 15.71 -32.87
C HIS A 11 -31.31 15.15 -31.68
N GLU A 12 -32.00 14.75 -30.62
CA GLU A 12 -31.41 14.15 -29.42
C GLU A 12 -30.74 12.83 -29.72
N THR A 13 -31.40 11.94 -30.46
CA THR A 13 -30.78 10.63 -30.88
C THR A 13 -29.58 10.86 -31.76
N ARG A 14 -29.64 11.77 -32.76
CA ARG A 14 -28.47 12.10 -33.59
C ARG A 14 -27.31 12.65 -32.78
N LYS A 15 -27.55 13.55 -31.84
CA LYS A 15 -26.51 14.09 -30.93
C LYS A 15 -25.89 13.00 -30.07
N ARG A 16 -26.69 12.11 -29.51
CA ARG A 16 -26.23 10.96 -28.71
C ARG A 16 -25.36 10.01 -29.52
N LEU A 17 -25.78 9.68 -30.75
CA LEU A 17 -25.02 8.80 -31.66
C LEU A 17 -23.72 9.47 -32.14
N ALA A 18 -23.74 10.75 -32.47
CA ALA A 18 -22.55 11.50 -32.84
C ALA A 18 -21.54 11.53 -31.67
N LEU A 19 -21.99 11.78 -30.44
CA LEU A 19 -21.11 11.73 -29.26
C LEU A 19 -20.52 10.32 -29.06
N ALA A 20 -21.29 9.26 -29.28
CA ALA A 20 -20.80 7.88 -29.19
C ALA A 20 -19.73 7.59 -30.25
N ALA A 21 -19.96 8.05 -31.51
CA ALA A 21 -19.01 7.90 -32.60
C ALA A 21 -17.67 8.63 -32.31
N PHE A 22 -17.74 9.90 -31.87
CA PHE A 22 -16.53 10.67 -31.55
C PHE A 22 -15.77 10.09 -30.37
N ARG A 23 -16.45 9.56 -29.37
CA ARG A 23 -15.78 8.85 -28.25
C ARG A 23 -15.07 7.60 -28.73
N HIS A 24 -15.69 6.83 -29.59
CA HIS A 24 -15.12 5.61 -30.14
C HIS A 24 -13.85 5.89 -30.97
N THR A 25 -13.92 6.89 -31.89
CA THR A 25 -12.74 7.26 -32.69
C THR A 25 -11.62 7.84 -31.84
N ALA A 26 -11.93 8.72 -30.87
CA ALA A 26 -10.92 9.28 -29.96
C ALA A 26 -10.22 8.20 -29.11
N GLU A 27 -10.97 7.19 -28.64
CA GLU A 27 -10.39 6.04 -27.94
C GLU A 27 -9.48 5.22 -28.84
N TYR A 28 -9.91 4.95 -30.05
CA TYR A 28 -9.14 4.19 -31.04
C TYR A 28 -7.83 4.91 -31.42
N ASP A 29 -7.89 6.19 -31.76
CA ASP A 29 -6.73 7.00 -32.10
C ASP A 29 -5.75 7.14 -30.92
N SER A 30 -6.28 7.34 -29.72
CA SER A 30 -5.48 7.37 -28.49
C SER A 30 -4.78 6.04 -28.21
N MET A 31 -5.42 4.90 -28.52
CA MET A 31 -4.84 3.57 -28.36
C MET A 31 -3.69 3.36 -29.35
N ILE A 32 -3.87 3.74 -30.62
CA ILE A 32 -2.81 3.66 -31.66
C ILE A 32 -1.64 4.54 -31.28
N SER A 33 -1.88 5.83 -30.96
CA SER A 33 -0.85 6.79 -30.57
C SER A 33 -0.02 6.24 -29.41
N ARG A 34 -0.66 5.74 -28.35
CA ARG A 34 0.01 5.17 -27.19
C ARG A 34 0.83 3.92 -27.52
N ALA A 35 0.33 3.05 -28.40
CA ALA A 35 1.04 1.85 -28.80
C ALA A 35 2.34 2.18 -29.58
N TRP A 36 2.29 3.19 -30.44
CA TRP A 36 3.45 3.63 -31.21
C TRP A 36 4.43 4.46 -30.38
N SER A 37 3.95 5.48 -29.65
CA SER A 37 4.82 6.29 -28.76
C SER A 37 5.53 5.44 -27.72
N GLY A 38 4.87 4.42 -27.16
CA GLY A 38 5.49 3.52 -26.19
C GLY A 38 6.67 2.71 -26.76
N GLN A 39 6.71 2.48 -28.07
CA GLN A 39 7.83 1.80 -28.75
C GLN A 39 8.98 2.77 -29.08
N GLU A 40 8.68 4.01 -29.45
CA GLU A 40 9.65 4.98 -29.95
C GLU A 40 10.17 5.93 -28.86
N GLU A 41 9.31 6.37 -27.92
CA GLU A 41 9.60 7.43 -26.93
C GLU A 41 9.70 6.91 -25.49
N GLY A 42 9.38 5.63 -25.26
CA GLY A 42 9.40 5.02 -23.92
C GLY A 42 8.21 5.42 -23.03
N PRO A 43 8.37 5.38 -21.68
CA PRO A 43 7.24 5.53 -20.76
C PRO A 43 6.71 6.97 -20.65
N PHE A 44 7.47 7.98 -21.11
CA PHE A 44 7.12 9.42 -21.02
C PHE A 44 7.13 10.07 -22.39
N PRO A 45 6.13 9.79 -23.26
CA PRO A 45 6.03 10.40 -24.57
C PRO A 45 5.78 11.91 -24.47
N GLN A 46 6.06 12.65 -25.58
CA GLN A 46 5.83 14.09 -25.63
C GLN A 46 4.35 14.45 -25.42
N GLU A 47 3.43 13.59 -25.88
CA GLU A 47 2.00 13.73 -25.65
C GLU A 47 1.45 12.50 -24.94
N LEU A 48 0.99 12.67 -23.68
CA LEU A 48 0.43 11.58 -22.88
C LEU A 48 -1.09 11.52 -23.02
N GLY A 49 -1.58 10.65 -23.89
CA GLY A 49 -3.01 10.36 -24.02
C GLY A 49 -3.49 9.35 -22.98
N VAL A 50 -4.49 9.72 -22.16
CA VAL A 50 -5.11 8.81 -21.18
C VAL A 50 -6.63 8.78 -21.41
N THR A 51 -7.12 7.64 -21.88
CA THR A 51 -8.56 7.39 -22.01
C THR A 51 -9.04 6.52 -20.87
N LEU A 52 -10.03 6.99 -20.13
CA LEU A 52 -10.60 6.30 -18.97
C LEU A 52 -12.12 6.24 -19.12
N SER A 53 -12.70 5.05 -19.01
CA SER A 53 -14.13 4.83 -18.96
C SER A 53 -14.63 4.82 -17.53
N ARG A 54 -15.78 5.50 -17.28
CA ARG A 54 -16.38 5.52 -15.95
C ARG A 54 -16.92 4.16 -15.57
N VAL A 55 -16.37 3.59 -14.48
CA VAL A 55 -16.82 2.33 -13.88
C VAL A 55 -18.11 2.54 -13.10
N GLN A 56 -18.09 3.54 -12.19
CA GLN A 56 -19.26 3.88 -11.35
C GLN A 56 -19.18 5.30 -10.81
N SER A 57 -20.33 5.87 -10.50
CA SER A 57 -20.42 7.08 -9.67
C SER A 57 -20.31 6.67 -8.20
N LEU A 58 -19.60 7.45 -7.40
CA LEU A 58 -19.46 7.22 -5.97
C LEU A 58 -20.44 8.11 -5.20
N ARG A 59 -20.84 7.69 -4.01
CA ARG A 59 -21.77 8.45 -3.16
C ARG A 59 -21.25 9.86 -2.85
N TYR A 60 -19.95 9.98 -2.62
CA TYR A 60 -19.20 11.22 -2.38
C TYR A 60 -17.71 10.97 -2.65
N GLY A 61 -16.92 12.04 -2.67
CA GLY A 61 -15.47 11.98 -2.82
C GLY A 61 -14.75 11.65 -1.53
N GLU A 62 -13.59 12.27 -1.33
CA GLU A 62 -12.86 12.14 -0.07
C GLU A 62 -13.69 12.67 1.12
N ASN A 63 -14.48 13.72 0.87
CA ASN A 63 -15.40 14.31 1.83
C ASN A 63 -16.86 14.25 1.33
N PRO A 64 -17.85 14.22 2.26
CA PRO A 64 -19.27 14.03 1.92
C PRO A 64 -19.86 15.06 0.95
N HIS A 65 -19.35 16.28 0.91
CA HIS A 65 -19.82 17.34 0.02
C HIS A 65 -19.24 17.28 -1.40
N GLN A 66 -18.25 16.43 -1.66
CA GLN A 66 -17.59 16.31 -2.94
C GLN A 66 -18.25 15.22 -3.80
N LYS A 67 -18.47 15.51 -5.08
CA LYS A 67 -18.89 14.48 -6.06
C LYS A 67 -17.66 13.69 -6.53
N ALA A 68 -17.83 12.39 -6.76
CA ALA A 68 -16.77 11.52 -7.27
C ALA A 68 -17.29 10.41 -8.16
N ALA A 69 -16.38 9.86 -8.96
CA ALA A 69 -16.60 8.66 -9.76
C ALA A 69 -15.30 7.88 -9.88
N LEU A 70 -15.42 6.57 -10.05
CA LEU A 70 -14.32 5.68 -10.36
C LEU A 70 -14.22 5.53 -11.88
N TYR A 71 -13.01 5.65 -12.40
CA TYR A 71 -12.68 5.43 -13.80
C TYR A 71 -11.59 4.36 -13.93
N SER A 72 -11.58 3.63 -15.02
CA SER A 72 -10.49 2.72 -15.38
C SER A 72 -10.29 2.65 -16.90
N PRO A 73 -9.10 2.22 -17.38
CA PRO A 73 -8.87 2.02 -18.80
C PRO A 73 -9.79 0.97 -19.44
N SER A 74 -10.14 -0.08 -18.70
CA SER A 74 -11.00 -1.17 -19.16
C SER A 74 -12.50 -0.93 -18.96
N GLY A 75 -12.89 0.16 -18.30
CA GLY A 75 -14.28 0.36 -17.86
C GLY A 75 -14.74 -0.60 -16.74
N LYS A 76 -13.82 -1.40 -16.18
CA LYS A 76 -14.11 -2.40 -15.14
C LYS A 76 -13.29 -2.09 -13.88
N THR A 77 -13.83 -2.42 -12.71
CA THR A 77 -13.07 -2.34 -11.45
C THR A 77 -12.06 -3.49 -11.36
N ALA A 78 -10.95 -3.24 -10.66
CA ALA A 78 -9.97 -4.28 -10.33
C ALA A 78 -10.45 -5.20 -9.19
N PHE A 79 -11.50 -4.80 -8.45
CA PHE A 79 -12.06 -5.57 -7.35
C PHE A 79 -13.45 -6.09 -7.69
N THR A 80 -13.72 -7.36 -7.42
CA THR A 80 -15.08 -7.90 -7.45
C THR A 80 -15.66 -7.85 -6.04
N GLN A 81 -16.70 -7.05 -5.82
CA GLN A 81 -17.36 -6.97 -4.52
C GLN A 81 -18.40 -8.10 -4.39
N LEU A 82 -18.21 -8.98 -3.39
CA LEU A 82 -19.08 -10.12 -3.11
C LEU A 82 -20.18 -9.81 -2.09
N HIS A 83 -19.94 -8.80 -1.21
CA HIS A 83 -20.84 -8.48 -0.11
C HIS A 83 -20.59 -7.06 0.42
N GLY A 84 -21.61 -6.56 1.17
CA GLY A 84 -21.52 -5.32 1.94
C GLY A 84 -22.06 -4.10 1.20
N LYS A 85 -21.97 -2.95 1.87
CA LYS A 85 -22.37 -1.66 1.30
C LYS A 85 -21.48 -1.28 0.14
N GLU A 86 -21.99 -0.40 -0.73
CA GLU A 86 -21.21 0.23 -1.79
C GLU A 86 -19.88 0.82 -1.26
N LEU A 87 -18.81 0.67 -2.05
CA LEU A 87 -17.50 1.22 -1.72
C LEU A 87 -17.54 2.75 -1.78
N SER A 88 -16.94 3.39 -0.77
CA SER A 88 -16.66 4.82 -0.81
C SER A 88 -15.33 5.08 -1.52
N TYR A 89 -15.07 6.34 -1.85
CA TYR A 89 -13.78 6.82 -2.34
C TYR A 89 -12.62 6.34 -1.45
N ASN A 90 -12.73 6.56 -0.14
CA ASN A 90 -11.70 6.16 0.83
C ASN A 90 -11.54 4.64 0.94
N ASN A 91 -12.65 3.87 0.87
CA ASN A 91 -12.54 2.40 0.87
C ASN A 91 -11.76 1.88 -0.35
N ILE A 92 -11.93 2.49 -1.52
CA ILE A 92 -11.20 2.11 -2.74
C ILE A 92 -9.71 2.43 -2.60
N LEU A 93 -9.36 3.61 -2.05
CA LEU A 93 -7.97 3.98 -1.80
C LEU A 93 -7.28 3.03 -0.82
N ASP A 94 -7.94 2.76 0.32
CA ASP A 94 -7.40 1.87 1.34
C ASP A 94 -7.29 0.43 0.82
N ALA A 95 -8.31 -0.08 0.10
CA ALA A 95 -8.28 -1.43 -0.49
C ALA A 95 -7.17 -1.56 -1.54
N ALA A 96 -6.94 -0.54 -2.37
CA ALA A 96 -5.85 -0.55 -3.33
C ALA A 96 -4.48 -0.54 -2.62
N GLY A 97 -4.31 0.29 -1.59
CA GLY A 97 -3.06 0.37 -0.83
C GLY A 97 -2.73 -0.91 -0.07
N THR A 98 -3.74 -1.54 0.59
CA THR A 98 -3.55 -2.83 1.28
C THR A 98 -3.21 -3.95 0.32
N TRP A 99 -3.87 -3.98 -0.86
CA TRP A 99 -3.59 -4.99 -1.87
C TRP A 99 -2.20 -4.84 -2.46
N ASP A 100 -1.79 -3.61 -2.80
CA ASP A 100 -0.44 -3.33 -3.29
C ASP A 100 0.62 -3.80 -2.27
N ALA A 101 0.38 -3.58 -0.98
CA ALA A 101 1.31 -3.96 0.08
C ALA A 101 1.35 -5.47 0.34
N VAL A 102 0.19 -6.15 0.37
CA VAL A 102 0.16 -7.60 0.67
C VAL A 102 0.76 -8.43 -0.46
N CYS A 103 0.70 -7.96 -1.71
CA CYS A 103 1.30 -8.61 -2.87
C CYS A 103 2.85 -8.62 -2.87
N GLU A 104 3.50 -7.84 -2.01
CA GLU A 104 4.97 -7.87 -1.86
C GLU A 104 5.48 -9.14 -1.14
N PHE A 105 4.61 -9.85 -0.45
CA PHE A 105 4.98 -11.00 0.36
C PHE A 105 4.63 -12.32 -0.33
N SER A 106 5.56 -13.27 -0.34
CA SER A 106 5.38 -14.59 -0.96
C SER A 106 4.73 -15.63 -0.05
N GLY A 107 4.95 -15.55 1.27
CA GLY A 107 4.31 -16.40 2.28
C GLY A 107 2.94 -15.89 2.70
N PRO A 108 2.18 -16.62 3.56
CA PRO A 108 0.92 -16.14 4.10
C PRO A 108 1.10 -14.79 4.77
N ALA A 109 0.38 -13.77 4.30
CA ALA A 109 0.53 -12.39 4.75
C ALA A 109 -0.80 -11.71 5.01
N ALA A 110 -0.80 -10.82 6.01
CA ALA A 110 -1.89 -9.93 6.35
C ALA A 110 -1.40 -8.48 6.47
N VAL A 111 -2.15 -7.57 5.88
CA VAL A 111 -1.87 -6.13 5.90
C VAL A 111 -3.12 -5.39 6.31
N ILE A 112 -2.99 -4.43 7.21
CA ILE A 112 -4.08 -3.61 7.74
C ILE A 112 -3.74 -2.14 7.53
N PHE A 113 -4.62 -1.42 6.83
CA PHE A 113 -4.49 0.03 6.63
C PHE A 113 -5.57 0.80 7.35
N LYS A 114 -5.24 2.02 7.69
CA LYS A 114 -6.15 3.06 8.13
C LYS A 114 -5.73 4.38 7.48
N HIS A 115 -6.64 5.00 6.69
CA HIS A 115 -6.37 6.27 6.00
C HIS A 115 -5.11 6.22 5.10
N VAL A 116 -5.09 5.20 4.22
CA VAL A 116 -3.98 4.96 3.25
C VAL A 116 -2.60 4.79 3.90
N THR A 117 -2.57 4.40 5.17
CA THR A 117 -1.33 4.17 5.92
C THR A 117 -1.43 2.82 6.64
N PRO A 118 -0.38 1.98 6.57
CA PRO A 118 -0.39 0.73 7.33
C PRO A 118 -0.35 0.99 8.83
N CYS A 119 -1.18 0.25 9.56
CA CYS A 119 -1.13 0.17 11.01
C CYS A 119 -0.67 -1.21 11.51
N GLY A 120 -0.53 -2.17 10.61
CA GLY A 120 0.05 -3.47 10.89
C GLY A 120 0.26 -4.28 9.62
N MET A 121 1.41 -4.95 9.54
CA MET A 121 1.78 -5.89 8.48
C MET A 121 2.49 -7.07 9.10
N ALA A 122 2.19 -8.27 8.64
CA ALA A 122 2.90 -9.46 9.06
C ALA A 122 2.84 -10.58 8.04
N VAL A 123 3.82 -11.48 8.14
CA VAL A 123 3.83 -12.79 7.52
C VAL A 123 3.79 -13.86 8.61
N GLY A 124 3.38 -15.07 8.27
CA GLY A 124 3.30 -16.18 9.21
C GLY A 124 3.31 -17.53 8.52
N ALA A 125 3.30 -18.61 9.30
CA ALA A 125 3.12 -19.96 8.78
C ALA A 125 1.70 -20.22 8.28
N SER A 126 0.73 -19.38 8.72
CA SER A 126 -0.67 -19.39 8.28
C SER A 126 -1.22 -17.98 8.19
N LEU A 127 -2.36 -17.79 7.48
CA LEU A 127 -3.05 -16.51 7.46
C LEU A 127 -3.50 -16.07 8.86
N LYS A 128 -3.91 -17.02 9.71
CA LYS A 128 -4.30 -16.73 11.08
C LYS A 128 -3.15 -16.10 11.86
N GLU A 129 -1.97 -16.70 11.80
CA GLU A 129 -0.78 -16.19 12.48
C GLU A 129 -0.40 -14.81 11.94
N ALA A 130 -0.37 -14.65 10.61
CA ALA A 130 -0.09 -13.36 9.96
C ALA A 130 -1.09 -12.28 10.40
N PHE A 131 -2.38 -12.61 10.44
CA PHE A 131 -3.42 -11.68 10.88
C PHE A 131 -3.27 -11.30 12.36
N ASP A 132 -3.07 -12.28 13.26
CA ASP A 132 -2.94 -12.03 14.69
C ASP A 132 -1.74 -11.09 14.96
N LYS A 133 -0.61 -11.32 14.30
CA LYS A 133 0.59 -10.47 14.38
C LYS A 133 0.35 -9.07 13.79
N ALA A 134 -0.24 -8.96 12.61
CA ALA A 134 -0.55 -7.67 11.99
C ALA A 134 -1.51 -6.84 12.84
N TRP A 135 -2.55 -7.48 13.38
CA TRP A 135 -3.52 -6.83 14.26
C TRP A 135 -2.87 -6.33 15.56
N ALA A 136 -1.96 -7.13 16.14
CA ALA A 136 -1.27 -6.80 17.39
C ALA A 136 -0.39 -5.55 17.28
N CYS A 137 0.08 -5.17 16.08
CA CYS A 137 0.94 -3.99 15.90
C CYS A 137 0.29 -2.71 16.42
N ASP A 138 -0.98 -2.47 16.07
CA ASP A 138 -1.75 -1.32 16.55
C ASP A 138 -3.26 -1.65 16.56
N PRO A 139 -3.75 -2.39 17.56
CA PRO A 139 -5.15 -2.80 17.62
C PRO A 139 -6.14 -1.64 17.64
N LEU A 140 -5.73 -0.50 18.19
CA LEU A 140 -6.56 0.71 18.25
C LEU A 140 -6.81 1.27 16.84
N SER A 141 -5.78 1.40 16.03
CA SER A 141 -5.89 1.89 14.65
C SER A 141 -6.51 0.83 13.71
N ALA A 142 -6.24 -0.45 13.95
CA ALA A 142 -6.80 -1.57 13.17
C ALA A 142 -8.32 -1.69 13.31
N PHE A 143 -8.90 -1.20 14.41
CA PHE A 143 -10.35 -1.13 14.57
C PHE A 143 -11.01 -0.27 13.49
N GLY A 144 -11.93 -0.85 12.72
CA GLY A 144 -12.54 -0.21 11.54
C GLY A 144 -11.56 0.02 10.39
N GLY A 145 -10.47 -0.74 10.33
CA GLY A 145 -9.49 -0.70 9.25
C GLY A 145 -9.92 -1.48 8.02
N VAL A 146 -9.10 -1.39 6.99
CA VAL A 146 -9.19 -2.12 5.73
C VAL A 146 -8.07 -3.16 5.69
N LEU A 147 -8.42 -4.41 5.37
CA LEU A 147 -7.53 -5.55 5.42
C LEU A 147 -7.31 -6.15 4.04
N ALA A 148 -6.10 -6.67 3.81
CA ALA A 148 -5.83 -7.54 2.68
C ALA A 148 -5.05 -8.78 3.12
N PHE A 149 -5.36 -9.91 2.46
CA PHE A 149 -4.67 -11.19 2.56
C PHE A 149 -4.19 -11.59 1.16
N ASN A 150 -3.01 -12.18 1.06
CA ASN A 150 -2.48 -12.67 -0.21
C ASN A 150 -2.85 -14.12 -0.53
N GLN A 151 -3.61 -14.77 0.33
CA GLN A 151 -4.15 -16.12 0.14
C GLN A 151 -5.67 -16.12 0.38
N PRO A 152 -6.40 -17.15 -0.08
CA PRO A 152 -7.83 -17.27 0.14
C PRO A 152 -8.21 -17.27 1.63
N VAL A 153 -9.24 -16.51 1.99
CA VAL A 153 -9.76 -16.46 3.36
C VAL A 153 -10.60 -17.71 3.62
N ASP A 154 -10.18 -18.50 4.57
CA ASP A 154 -10.85 -19.70 5.03
C ASP A 154 -11.82 -19.45 6.21
N LYS A 155 -12.43 -20.53 6.71
CA LYS A 155 -13.34 -20.48 7.85
C LYS A 155 -12.65 -19.95 9.11
N ASP A 156 -11.42 -20.36 9.39
CA ASP A 156 -10.73 -20.03 10.64
C ASP A 156 -10.45 -18.51 10.74
N ILE A 157 -10.00 -17.92 9.65
CA ILE A 157 -9.86 -16.45 9.56
C ILE A 157 -11.22 -15.76 9.67
N ALA A 158 -12.24 -16.29 8.98
CA ALA A 158 -13.58 -15.69 9.00
C ALA A 158 -14.20 -15.70 10.41
N GLU A 159 -13.97 -16.74 11.21
CA GLU A 159 -14.41 -16.80 12.61
C GLU A 159 -13.79 -15.71 13.48
N ILE A 160 -12.50 -15.39 13.26
CA ILE A 160 -11.83 -14.31 13.96
C ILE A 160 -12.37 -12.95 13.49
N LEU A 161 -12.46 -12.74 12.17
CA LEU A 161 -12.94 -11.49 11.59
C LEU A 161 -14.42 -11.22 11.91
N SER A 162 -15.22 -12.27 12.12
CA SER A 162 -16.62 -12.11 12.55
C SER A 162 -16.76 -11.39 13.90
N LYS A 163 -15.74 -11.48 14.75
CA LYS A 163 -15.68 -10.85 16.09
C LYS A 163 -15.00 -9.49 16.09
N ARG A 164 -14.38 -9.07 14.98
CA ARG A 164 -13.67 -7.80 14.83
C ARG A 164 -14.50 -6.79 14.04
N PHE A 165 -14.37 -5.52 14.35
CA PHE A 165 -14.92 -4.46 13.51
C PHE A 165 -13.90 -4.07 12.44
N VAL A 166 -14.22 -4.39 11.18
CA VAL A 166 -13.43 -4.05 9.99
C VAL A 166 -14.37 -3.55 8.89
N GLU A 167 -13.91 -2.67 8.04
CA GLU A 167 -14.75 -2.10 6.99
C GLU A 167 -14.67 -2.85 5.67
N VAL A 168 -13.47 -3.28 5.27
CA VAL A 168 -13.20 -3.95 4.00
C VAL A 168 -12.23 -5.11 4.24
N ILE A 169 -12.48 -6.22 3.58
CA ILE A 169 -11.58 -7.37 3.54
C ILE A 169 -11.35 -7.70 2.07
N THR A 170 -10.08 -7.69 1.65
CA THR A 170 -9.66 -8.05 0.29
C THR A 170 -8.84 -9.33 0.33
N ALA A 171 -9.13 -10.28 -0.55
CA ALA A 171 -8.39 -11.53 -0.69
C ALA A 171 -8.46 -12.05 -2.14
N PRO A 172 -7.60 -13.00 -2.53
CA PRO A 172 -7.73 -13.67 -3.83
C PRO A 172 -9.05 -14.42 -3.99
N ASP A 173 -9.55 -14.99 -2.88
CA ASP A 173 -10.83 -15.72 -2.82
C ASP A 173 -11.31 -15.86 -1.38
N PHE A 174 -12.52 -16.38 -1.19
CA PHE A 174 -13.13 -16.71 0.10
C PHE A 174 -13.78 -18.09 0.01
N SER A 175 -13.55 -18.97 0.99
CA SER A 175 -14.27 -20.23 1.05
C SER A 175 -15.78 -20.01 1.24
N SER A 176 -16.59 -21.00 0.91
CA SER A 176 -18.05 -20.93 1.09
C SER A 176 -18.44 -20.72 2.56
N GLU A 177 -17.71 -21.36 3.47
CA GLU A 177 -17.90 -21.24 4.91
C GLU A 177 -17.50 -19.84 5.41
N ALA A 178 -16.39 -19.30 4.90
CA ALA A 178 -15.97 -17.92 5.20
C ALA A 178 -17.01 -16.90 4.75
N LEU A 179 -17.53 -17.05 3.53
CA LEU A 179 -18.59 -16.18 3.01
C LEU A 179 -19.85 -16.26 3.86
N ALA A 180 -20.28 -17.47 4.27
CA ALA A 180 -21.47 -17.66 5.09
C ALA A 180 -21.35 -16.94 6.45
N LEU A 181 -20.17 -16.96 7.07
CA LEU A 181 -19.90 -16.28 8.33
C LEU A 181 -19.83 -14.76 8.16
N LEU A 182 -19.03 -14.28 7.20
CA LEU A 182 -18.77 -12.84 7.04
C LEU A 182 -19.99 -12.09 6.49
N LYS A 183 -20.84 -12.72 5.69
CA LYS A 183 -22.11 -12.14 5.20
C LYS A 183 -23.13 -11.86 6.31
N GLN A 184 -22.95 -12.41 7.50
CA GLN A 184 -23.79 -12.06 8.66
C GLN A 184 -23.53 -10.61 9.15
N LYS A 185 -22.43 -9.99 8.71
CA LYS A 185 -22.09 -8.59 9.00
C LYS A 185 -22.51 -7.70 7.81
N PRO A 186 -23.66 -7.02 7.83
CA PRO A 186 -24.23 -6.38 6.65
C PRO A 186 -23.37 -5.21 6.11
N ASN A 187 -22.50 -4.66 6.92
CA ASN A 187 -21.70 -3.49 6.56
C ASN A 187 -20.28 -3.81 6.07
N VAL A 188 -19.77 -5.02 6.33
CA VAL A 188 -18.45 -5.45 5.89
C VAL A 188 -18.45 -5.63 4.37
N ARG A 189 -17.46 -5.08 3.69
CA ARG A 189 -17.28 -5.25 2.26
C ARG A 189 -16.26 -6.35 2.01
N LEU A 190 -16.67 -7.35 1.24
CA LEU A 190 -15.80 -8.48 0.84
C LEU A 190 -15.41 -8.27 -0.60
N LEU A 191 -14.12 -8.14 -0.86
CA LEU A 191 -13.55 -7.86 -2.17
C LEU A 191 -12.65 -9.02 -2.61
N VAL A 192 -12.86 -9.48 -3.84
CA VAL A 192 -11.96 -10.41 -4.51
C VAL A 192 -11.09 -9.64 -5.49
N ARG A 193 -9.79 -9.91 -5.43
CA ARG A 193 -8.79 -9.51 -6.41
C ARG A 193 -7.70 -10.57 -6.46
N ALA A 194 -7.57 -11.25 -7.61
CA ALA A 194 -6.58 -12.31 -7.77
C ALA A 194 -5.23 -11.79 -8.28
N GLU A 195 -5.26 -10.76 -9.12
CA GLU A 195 -4.06 -10.29 -9.83
C GLU A 195 -3.34 -9.18 -9.06
N PRO A 196 -1.99 -9.20 -9.05
CA PRO A 196 -1.19 -8.09 -8.56
C PRO A 196 -1.47 -6.80 -9.36
N PRO A 197 -1.10 -5.62 -8.83
CA PRO A 197 -1.23 -4.36 -9.56
C PRO A 197 -0.34 -4.34 -10.81
N THR A 198 -0.92 -3.95 -11.96
CA THR A 198 -0.22 -3.94 -13.27
C THR A 198 -0.07 -2.53 -13.86
N ARG A 199 -0.12 -1.48 -13.05
CA ARG A 199 -0.05 -0.09 -13.53
C ARG A 199 1.24 0.16 -14.32
N ALA A 200 1.11 0.78 -15.50
CA ALA A 200 2.26 1.27 -16.27
C ALA A 200 2.79 2.58 -15.69
N LEU A 201 1.89 3.54 -15.40
CA LEU A 201 2.20 4.84 -14.81
C LEU A 201 1.27 5.15 -13.64
N GLN A 202 1.78 5.92 -12.70
CA GLN A 202 0.99 6.58 -11.67
C GLN A 202 0.81 8.04 -12.07
N LEU A 203 -0.44 8.52 -12.09
CA LEU A 203 -0.81 9.88 -12.43
C LEU A 203 -1.33 10.59 -11.19
N ARG A 204 -0.86 11.81 -10.95
CA ARG A 204 -1.29 12.63 -9.83
C ARG A 204 -1.56 14.06 -10.29
N SER A 205 -2.77 14.54 -10.06
CA SER A 205 -3.11 15.94 -10.31
C SER A 205 -2.40 16.87 -9.31
N VAL A 206 -1.83 17.95 -9.83
CA VAL A 206 -1.16 18.99 -9.05
C VAL A 206 -1.58 20.34 -9.63
N GLY A 207 -2.56 21.00 -9.01
CA GLY A 207 -3.19 22.18 -9.62
C GLY A 207 -3.81 21.82 -10.97
N ASP A 208 -3.41 22.53 -12.02
CA ASP A 208 -3.85 22.31 -13.39
C ASP A 208 -2.95 21.34 -14.17
N GLU A 209 -1.92 20.79 -13.54
CA GLU A 209 -0.91 19.90 -14.12
C GLU A 209 -1.10 18.46 -13.65
N VAL A 210 -0.40 17.53 -14.29
CA VAL A 210 -0.38 16.12 -13.92
C VAL A 210 1.08 15.64 -13.81
N LEU A 211 1.44 15.13 -12.65
CA LEU A 211 2.68 14.38 -12.48
C LEU A 211 2.46 12.94 -12.92
N ALA A 212 3.35 12.43 -13.77
CA ALA A 212 3.41 11.04 -14.18
C ALA A 212 4.71 10.41 -13.67
N THR A 213 4.65 9.24 -13.08
CA THR A 213 5.82 8.47 -12.63
C THR A 213 5.59 6.99 -12.83
N GLU A 214 6.67 6.23 -12.99
CA GLU A 214 6.58 4.78 -12.92
C GLU A 214 6.23 4.33 -11.50
N PRO A 215 5.49 3.22 -11.34
CA PRO A 215 5.26 2.66 -10.00
C PRO A 215 6.58 2.16 -9.41
N ASP A 216 6.74 2.37 -8.11
CA ASP A 216 7.88 1.86 -7.34
C ASP A 216 7.76 0.33 -7.18
N ARG A 217 8.33 -0.42 -8.13
CA ARG A 217 8.28 -1.90 -8.16
C ARG A 217 9.51 -2.56 -7.55
N LEU A 218 10.63 -1.84 -7.53
CA LEU A 218 11.88 -2.37 -7.03
C LEU A 218 11.90 -2.25 -5.50
N THR A 219 12.12 -3.34 -4.80
CA THR A 219 12.21 -3.35 -3.33
C THR A 219 13.66 -3.49 -2.87
N PHE A 220 14.46 -4.28 -3.59
CA PHE A 220 15.87 -4.47 -3.33
C PHE A 220 16.67 -4.24 -4.60
N GLY A 221 17.78 -3.49 -4.47
CA GLY A 221 18.75 -3.27 -5.55
C GLY A 221 20.07 -3.99 -5.26
N ASP A 222 20.96 -3.98 -6.25
CA ASP A 222 22.30 -4.60 -6.15
C ASP A 222 23.25 -3.82 -5.23
N ALA A 223 22.87 -2.61 -4.79
CA ALA A 223 23.70 -1.73 -3.96
C ALA A 223 23.61 -2.00 -2.45
N MET A 224 22.88 -3.04 -2.04
CA MET A 224 22.71 -3.36 -0.61
C MET A 224 24.04 -3.77 0.02
N LYS A 225 24.47 -3.05 1.07
CA LYS A 225 25.74 -3.30 1.76
C LYS A 225 25.66 -2.98 3.25
N VAL A 226 26.34 -3.78 4.07
CA VAL A 226 26.60 -3.44 5.47
C VAL A 226 27.68 -2.36 5.53
N VAL A 227 27.43 -1.30 6.29
CA VAL A 227 28.33 -0.12 6.41
C VAL A 227 28.87 0.07 7.82
N SER A 228 28.30 -0.56 8.84
CA SER A 228 28.77 -0.58 10.22
C SER A 228 29.84 -1.69 10.45
N GLN A 229 30.55 -1.59 11.60
CA GLN A 229 31.47 -2.65 12.06
C GLN A 229 30.69 -3.92 12.45
N ALA A 230 29.55 -3.76 13.15
CA ALA A 230 28.66 -4.87 13.47
C ALA A 230 28.02 -5.42 12.20
N GLN A 231 27.97 -6.73 12.07
CA GLN A 231 27.30 -7.43 10.97
C GLN A 231 25.93 -7.92 11.46
N PRO A 232 24.87 -7.80 10.64
CA PRO A 232 23.58 -8.35 11.04
C PRO A 232 23.66 -9.89 11.06
N SER A 233 23.08 -10.49 12.08
CA SER A 233 22.84 -11.93 12.10
C SER A 233 21.84 -12.34 11.00
N PRO A 234 21.77 -13.62 10.60
CA PRO A 234 20.81 -14.09 9.60
C PRO A 234 19.35 -13.76 9.97
N GLN A 235 19.03 -13.74 11.28
CA GLN A 235 17.71 -13.40 11.77
C GLN A 235 17.42 -11.89 11.64
N GLU A 236 18.42 -11.05 11.91
CA GLU A 236 18.32 -9.60 11.70
C GLU A 236 18.23 -9.26 10.21
N GLU A 237 18.99 -9.96 9.35
CA GLU A 237 18.91 -9.73 7.91
C GLU A 237 17.49 -10.03 7.38
N ALA A 238 16.88 -11.14 7.79
CA ALA A 238 15.50 -11.46 7.43
C ALA A 238 14.51 -10.40 7.92
N ALA A 239 14.67 -9.96 9.19
CA ALA A 239 13.86 -8.91 9.78
C ALA A 239 14.04 -7.55 9.08
N LEU A 240 15.27 -7.17 8.71
CA LEU A 240 15.58 -5.95 7.96
C LEU A 240 14.89 -5.95 6.58
N ARG A 241 14.93 -7.10 5.87
CA ARG A 241 14.24 -7.25 4.58
C ARG A 241 12.74 -7.10 4.72
N PHE A 242 12.15 -7.73 5.74
CA PHE A 242 10.72 -7.57 6.02
C PHE A 242 10.37 -6.10 6.36
N ALA A 243 11.12 -5.48 7.28
CA ALA A 243 10.91 -4.10 7.69
C ALA A 243 11.05 -3.11 6.52
N TRP A 244 12.02 -3.34 5.63
CA TRP A 244 12.24 -2.54 4.43
C TRP A 244 11.06 -2.62 3.46
N THR A 245 10.59 -3.84 3.18
CA THR A 245 9.40 -4.07 2.36
C THR A 245 8.17 -3.38 2.95
N ALA A 246 7.97 -3.48 4.27
CA ALA A 246 6.89 -2.79 4.95
C ALA A 246 7.02 -1.26 4.86
N CYS A 247 8.23 -0.72 5.04
CA CYS A 247 8.53 0.72 5.05
C CYS A 247 8.20 1.39 3.71
N LYS A 248 8.39 0.70 2.58
CA LYS A 248 8.01 1.12 1.23
C LYS A 248 6.53 1.54 1.12
N HIS A 249 5.67 0.98 1.95
CA HIS A 249 4.22 1.25 1.93
C HIS A 249 3.76 2.30 2.94
N VAL A 250 4.67 2.82 3.77
CA VAL A 250 4.38 3.83 4.80
C VAL A 250 4.59 5.25 4.24
N ARG A 251 3.71 6.18 4.58
CA ARG A 251 3.85 7.58 4.14
C ARG A 251 5.06 8.25 4.76
N SER A 252 5.83 8.97 3.93
CA SER A 252 7.05 9.70 4.31
C SER A 252 6.76 10.90 5.24
N ASN A 253 7.64 11.26 6.18
CA ASN A 253 8.78 10.45 6.62
C ASN A 253 8.30 9.22 7.34
N ALA A 254 8.87 8.07 7.00
CA ALA A 254 8.45 6.77 7.48
C ALA A 254 9.55 6.03 8.25
N ILE A 255 9.17 5.50 9.40
CA ILE A 255 9.97 4.58 10.21
C ILE A 255 9.13 3.36 10.54
N VAL A 256 9.68 2.18 10.34
CA VAL A 256 9.09 0.91 10.74
C VAL A 256 10.01 0.19 11.71
N LEU A 257 9.50 -0.10 12.90
CA LEU A 257 10.08 -1.06 13.82
C LEU A 257 9.44 -2.42 13.60
N ALA A 258 10.26 -3.45 13.46
CA ALA A 258 9.79 -4.80 13.16
C ALA A 258 10.57 -5.86 13.95
N GLY A 259 9.87 -6.96 14.22
CA GLY A 259 10.45 -8.25 14.53
C GLY A 259 10.79 -9.02 13.24
N PRO A 260 11.06 -10.33 13.34
CA PRO A 260 11.44 -11.14 12.18
C PRO A 260 10.39 -11.16 11.05
N ASP A 261 9.11 -11.03 11.38
CA ASP A 261 8.00 -11.32 10.48
C ASP A 261 6.76 -10.43 10.69
N ALA A 262 6.86 -9.41 11.57
CA ALA A 262 5.77 -8.50 11.86
C ALA A 262 6.27 -7.10 12.23
N THR A 263 5.52 -6.08 11.82
CA THR A 263 5.68 -4.73 12.32
C THR A 263 5.24 -4.65 13.78
N VAL A 264 5.97 -3.90 14.60
CA VAL A 264 5.69 -3.72 16.03
C VAL A 264 5.58 -2.24 16.42
N GLY A 265 5.88 -1.34 15.49
CA GLY A 265 5.71 0.09 15.64
C GLY A 265 5.92 0.82 14.33
N ILE A 266 5.02 1.71 13.97
CA ILE A 266 5.07 2.47 12.72
C ILE A 266 4.95 3.96 13.03
N GLY A 267 5.92 4.74 12.56
CA GLY A 267 5.88 6.19 12.52
C GLY A 267 5.73 6.67 11.08
N ALA A 268 4.60 7.26 10.73
CA ALA A 268 4.24 7.60 9.37
C ALA A 268 3.91 9.08 9.22
N GLY A 269 4.26 9.68 8.06
CA GLY A 269 3.81 11.01 7.66
C GLY A 269 4.33 12.15 8.53
N GLN A 270 5.48 11.97 9.18
CA GLN A 270 6.04 13.00 10.05
C GLN A 270 6.90 14.00 9.27
N MET A 271 6.89 15.28 9.68
CA MET A 271 7.68 16.32 9.04
C MET A 271 9.18 16.12 9.31
N SER A 272 9.55 15.60 10.47
CA SER A 272 10.95 15.26 10.76
C SER A 272 11.16 13.74 10.87
N ARG A 273 12.37 13.30 10.53
CA ARG A 273 12.74 11.89 10.59
C ARG A 273 12.77 11.38 12.04
N VAL A 274 13.32 12.18 12.94
CA VAL A 274 13.40 11.83 14.36
C VAL A 274 12.00 11.73 15.00
N ASP A 275 11.04 12.54 14.58
CA ASP A 275 9.66 12.41 15.07
C ASP A 275 9.01 11.11 14.59
N ALA A 276 9.33 10.66 13.37
CA ALA A 276 8.89 9.36 12.89
C ALA A 276 9.48 8.20 13.74
N VAL A 277 10.77 8.31 14.15
CA VAL A 277 11.39 7.35 15.09
C VAL A 277 10.68 7.40 16.45
N HIS A 278 10.41 8.57 16.98
CA HIS A 278 9.72 8.73 18.26
C HIS A 278 8.31 8.14 18.21
N MET A 279 7.55 8.41 17.15
CA MET A 279 6.21 7.84 16.97
C MET A 279 6.24 6.31 16.88
N ALA A 280 7.14 5.74 16.07
CA ALA A 280 7.33 4.29 15.99
C ALA A 280 7.69 3.69 17.35
N SER A 281 8.56 4.37 18.12
CA SER A 281 8.98 3.97 19.46
C SER A 281 7.83 3.99 20.48
N VAL A 282 6.96 5.00 20.42
CA VAL A 282 5.76 5.08 21.29
C VAL A 282 4.81 3.93 21.00
N LYS A 283 4.59 3.63 19.69
CA LYS A 283 3.77 2.48 19.27
C LYS A 283 4.36 1.16 19.74
N PHE A 284 5.66 0.97 19.56
CA PHE A 284 6.37 -0.22 20.03
C PHE A 284 6.25 -0.40 21.55
N LYS A 285 6.47 0.66 22.33
CA LYS A 285 6.30 0.60 23.79
C LYS A 285 4.88 0.26 24.23
N THR A 286 3.88 0.65 23.47
CA THR A 286 2.49 0.26 23.70
C THR A 286 2.29 -1.22 23.37
N TRP A 287 2.82 -1.67 22.23
CA TRP A 287 2.78 -3.05 21.78
C TRP A 287 3.47 -4.02 22.79
N GLU A 288 4.65 -3.63 23.29
CA GLU A 288 5.47 -4.44 24.22
C GLU A 288 4.78 -4.76 25.56
N ARG A 289 3.78 -3.97 25.96
CA ARG A 289 3.01 -4.21 27.21
C ARG A 289 2.20 -5.50 27.17
N ASP A 290 1.66 -5.82 26.00
CA ASP A 290 0.70 -6.91 25.81
C ASP A 290 1.30 -8.09 25.01
N ASN A 291 2.55 -7.93 24.52
CA ASN A 291 3.19 -8.92 23.66
C ASN A 291 4.61 -9.25 24.16
N PRO A 292 5.07 -10.47 23.93
CA PRO A 292 6.45 -10.83 24.27
C PRO A 292 7.42 -10.06 23.37
N LYS A 293 8.54 -9.62 23.95
CA LYS A 293 9.59 -8.94 23.20
C LYS A 293 10.05 -9.78 22.02
N PRO A 294 10.19 -9.20 20.79
CA PRO A 294 10.65 -9.97 19.65
C PRO A 294 12.08 -10.43 19.84
N SER A 295 12.44 -11.56 19.22
CA SER A 295 13.80 -12.12 19.30
C SER A 295 14.88 -11.19 18.77
N VAL A 296 14.53 -10.38 17.76
CA VAL A 296 15.31 -9.25 17.24
C VAL A 296 14.35 -8.07 17.02
N LEU A 297 14.85 -6.85 17.22
CA LEU A 297 14.13 -5.63 16.92
C LEU A 297 14.95 -4.82 15.93
N VAL A 298 14.41 -4.59 14.74
CA VAL A 298 15.08 -3.84 13.68
C VAL A 298 14.30 -2.59 13.30
N MET A 299 15.00 -1.65 12.66
CA MET A 299 14.40 -0.40 12.17
C MET A 299 14.66 -0.22 10.67
N ALA A 300 13.60 0.09 9.91
CA ALA A 300 13.70 0.56 8.52
C ALA A 300 13.30 2.02 8.42
N SER A 301 14.00 2.76 7.56
CA SER A 301 13.74 4.17 7.23
C SER A 301 13.62 4.36 5.73
N ASP A 302 12.55 4.98 5.25
CA ASP A 302 12.27 5.21 3.81
C ASP A 302 13.28 6.12 3.10
N ALA A 303 14.09 6.89 3.87
CA ALA A 303 15.18 7.73 3.38
C ALA A 303 16.35 7.77 4.38
N PHE A 304 17.45 8.43 3.99
CA PHE A 304 18.65 8.57 4.82
C PHE A 304 18.39 9.37 6.11
N PHE A 305 19.23 9.12 7.12
CA PHE A 305 19.25 9.92 8.33
C PHE A 305 20.08 11.20 8.13
N PRO A 306 19.48 12.39 8.37
CA PRO A 306 20.22 13.65 8.25
C PRO A 306 21.18 13.89 9.42
N PHE A 307 20.96 13.25 10.56
CA PHE A 307 21.72 13.38 11.80
C PHE A 307 21.72 12.06 12.57
N ARG A 308 22.64 11.95 13.55
CA ARG A 308 22.76 10.76 14.40
C ARG A 308 21.59 10.55 15.39
N ASP A 309 20.78 11.58 15.65
CA ASP A 309 19.69 11.58 16.63
C ASP A 309 18.70 10.41 16.45
N SER A 310 18.41 10.06 15.20
CA SER A 310 17.54 8.95 14.85
C SER A 310 18.16 7.59 15.22
N VAL A 311 19.48 7.45 15.10
CA VAL A 311 20.22 6.25 15.51
C VAL A 311 20.26 6.14 17.04
N ASP A 312 20.54 7.25 17.72
CA ASP A 312 20.53 7.30 19.18
C ASP A 312 19.15 6.96 19.76
N ALA A 313 18.07 7.48 19.15
CA ALA A 313 16.69 7.16 19.53
C ALA A 313 16.33 5.68 19.29
N ALA A 314 16.77 5.10 18.17
CA ALA A 314 16.59 3.68 17.86
C ALA A 314 17.30 2.76 18.86
N ALA A 315 18.56 3.08 19.20
CA ALA A 315 19.33 2.36 20.21
C ALA A 315 18.65 2.37 21.59
N HIS A 316 18.03 3.51 21.95
CA HIS A 316 17.33 3.68 23.24
C HIS A 316 16.14 2.73 23.40
N VAL A 317 15.45 2.36 22.33
CA VAL A 317 14.32 1.42 22.37
C VAL A 317 14.75 -0.04 22.15
N GLY A 318 16.05 -0.29 21.97
CA GLY A 318 16.61 -1.63 21.86
C GLY A 318 16.63 -2.20 20.44
N VAL A 319 16.61 -1.33 19.43
CA VAL A 319 16.91 -1.73 18.05
C VAL A 319 18.34 -2.30 17.98
N SER A 320 18.54 -3.42 17.29
CA SER A 320 19.84 -4.05 17.10
C SER A 320 20.40 -3.86 15.69
N ALA A 321 19.55 -3.62 14.70
CA ALA A 321 19.97 -3.40 13.32
C ALA A 321 19.06 -2.39 12.60
N ILE A 322 19.64 -1.64 11.65
CA ILE A 322 19.00 -0.55 10.90
C ILE A 322 19.21 -0.78 9.40
N ILE A 323 18.14 -0.55 8.61
CA ILE A 323 18.21 -0.50 7.15
C ILE A 323 17.70 0.87 6.65
N GLN A 324 18.47 1.50 5.76
CA GLN A 324 18.15 2.81 5.19
C GLN A 324 18.93 3.02 3.86
N PRO A 325 18.55 4.00 3.04
CA PRO A 325 19.20 4.23 1.73
C PRO A 325 20.67 4.62 1.79
N GLY A 326 21.09 5.39 2.77
CA GLY A 326 22.35 6.16 2.70
C GLY A 326 22.26 7.31 1.70
N GLY A 327 23.40 7.96 1.43
CA GLY A 327 23.52 9.08 0.48
C GLY A 327 23.43 10.46 1.12
N SER A 328 23.52 10.56 2.45
CA SER A 328 23.66 11.82 3.17
C SER A 328 25.13 12.25 3.25
N VAL A 329 25.40 13.55 3.22
CA VAL A 329 26.72 14.10 3.58
C VAL A 329 27.11 13.77 5.03
N LYS A 330 26.12 13.38 5.86
CA LYS A 330 26.28 13.00 7.25
C LYS A 330 26.40 11.48 7.47
N ASP A 331 26.44 10.69 6.43
CA ASP A 331 26.60 9.23 6.54
C ASP A 331 27.77 8.80 7.45
N PRO A 332 28.96 9.43 7.40
CA PRO A 332 30.04 9.09 8.32
C PRO A 332 29.67 9.28 9.81
N GLU A 333 28.94 10.33 10.15
CA GLU A 333 28.47 10.60 11.52
C GLU A 333 27.41 9.58 11.95
N VAL A 334 26.50 9.22 11.05
CA VAL A 334 25.43 8.25 11.28
C VAL A 334 25.97 6.84 11.45
N ILE A 335 26.96 6.45 10.63
CA ILE A 335 27.65 5.15 10.74
C ILE A 335 28.42 5.08 12.05
N ALA A 336 29.18 6.13 12.41
CA ALA A 336 29.89 6.19 13.68
C ALA A 336 28.95 6.04 14.88
N ALA A 337 27.77 6.66 14.83
CA ALA A 337 26.75 6.48 15.88
C ALA A 337 26.24 5.04 15.96
N ALA A 338 26.05 4.36 14.84
CA ALA A 338 25.68 2.94 14.83
C ALA A 338 26.81 2.08 15.46
N ASP A 339 28.07 2.33 15.10
CA ASP A 339 29.24 1.63 15.64
C ASP A 339 29.39 1.86 17.15
N GLU A 340 29.24 3.10 17.64
CA GLU A 340 29.26 3.45 19.07
C GLU A 340 28.18 2.68 19.87
N LYS A 341 27.03 2.39 19.25
CA LYS A 341 25.91 1.67 19.87
C LYS A 341 25.96 0.14 19.62
N GLY A 342 26.92 -0.32 18.83
CA GLY A 342 27.02 -1.74 18.43
C GLY A 342 25.89 -2.19 17.52
N LEU A 343 25.27 -1.28 16.76
CA LEU A 343 24.16 -1.57 15.83
C LEU A 343 24.70 -1.99 14.46
N ALA A 344 24.10 -3.02 13.87
CA ALA A 344 24.32 -3.29 12.46
C ALA A 344 23.59 -2.24 11.60
N MET A 345 24.24 -1.73 10.55
CA MET A 345 23.63 -0.78 9.62
C MET A 345 23.81 -1.22 8.18
N VAL A 346 22.69 -1.28 7.46
CA VAL A 346 22.63 -1.68 6.05
C VAL A 346 22.15 -0.50 5.22
N PHE A 347 22.90 -0.19 4.13
CA PHE A 347 22.48 0.78 3.12
C PHE A 347 21.91 0.02 1.92
N THR A 348 20.78 0.52 1.39
CA THR A 348 20.10 -0.05 0.22
C THR A 348 20.48 0.65 -1.09
N GLY A 349 20.99 1.87 -1.03
CA GLY A 349 21.26 2.71 -2.19
C GLY A 349 20.02 3.25 -2.90
N MET A 350 18.82 2.94 -2.40
CA MET A 350 17.55 3.44 -2.94
C MET A 350 16.60 3.86 -1.82
N ARG A 351 15.76 4.87 -2.08
CA ARG A 351 14.73 5.33 -1.15
C ARG A 351 13.33 4.98 -1.65
N HIS A 352 12.36 4.94 -0.73
CA HIS A 352 10.96 4.64 -1.03
C HIS A 352 10.04 5.73 -0.49
N PHE A 353 10.10 6.94 -1.06
CA PHE A 353 9.16 7.99 -0.67
C PHE A 353 7.75 7.69 -1.16
N LYS A 354 6.78 7.87 -0.26
CA LYS A 354 5.36 7.75 -0.54
C LYS A 354 4.60 8.93 0.09
N HIS A 355 4.06 9.81 -0.76
CA HIS A 355 3.33 11.02 -0.36
C HIS A 355 1.83 10.91 -0.61
#